data_fdcb42d5ae75ee58865ba597cd4a140c
#
_entry.id   fdcb42d5ae75ee58865ba597cd4a140c
#
_cell.length_a   1.000
_cell.length_b   1.000
_cell.length_c   1.000
_cell.angle_alpha   90.00
_cell.angle_beta   90.00
_cell.angle_gamma   90.00
#
_symmetry.space_group_name_H-M   'P 1'
#
loop_
_entity.id
_entity.type
_entity.pdbx_description
1 polymer ?
#
loop_
_entity_poly.entity_id
_entity_poly.type
_entity_poly.pdbx_seq_one_letter_code
_entity_poly.pdbx_strand_id
1 'polypeptide(L)'
;MKQKLQYLVAVVVAVTVLFVASVPLRASETDERIEASFKNSYVSRVYLKDDAVKAESKNGVVTLTGTVADESHKALAVETAASLPGVARVHDRLKTKAEAAAKNSDAWIGGKVKFALLFHRNVNAGKTDVDVKVGVVTLKGEASSQAQKDLTTEYARDVDGVKNVRNEMTVAGTPEKAERPVSEKIDDASVAAQVKTALSTHRSTSSMHTKVETRDGEVTLRGVAKNAAEKSLVTKLVEDVHGVTGVKNEMTVKPTK
;
A
#
# COMPACT_ATOMS: atom_id res chain seq x y z
N MET A 1 0.89 -58.85 36.28
CA MET A 1 1.12 -58.32 34.92
C MET A 1 0.04 -57.30 34.47
N LYS A 2 -1.22 -57.47 34.80
CA LYS A 2 -2.30 -56.56 34.34
C LYS A 2 -2.23 -55.14 34.92
N GLN A 3 -1.79 -54.94 36.17
CA GLN A 3 -1.69 -53.61 36.79
C GLN A 3 -0.56 -52.72 36.16
N LYS A 4 0.59 -53.31 35.79
CA LYS A 4 1.68 -52.57 35.17
C LYS A 4 1.32 -52.08 33.75
N LEU A 5 0.47 -52.82 33.04
CA LEU A 5 -0.01 -52.45 31.70
C LEU A 5 -1.01 -51.26 31.76
N GLN A 6 -1.82 -51.18 32.81
CA GLN A 6 -2.76 -50.07 33.02
C GLN A 6 -2.04 -48.74 33.32
N TYR A 7 -0.94 -48.76 34.09
CA TYR A 7 -0.14 -47.59 34.37
C TYR A 7 0.59 -47.08 33.10
N LEU A 8 1.04 -47.99 32.24
CA LEU A 8 1.74 -47.63 31.01
C LEU A 8 0.79 -46.98 30.00
N VAL A 9 -0.43 -47.45 29.91
CA VAL A 9 -1.48 -46.82 29.06
C VAL A 9 -1.90 -45.46 29.63
N ALA A 10 -2.03 -45.31 30.94
CA ALA A 10 -2.38 -44.04 31.58
C ALA A 10 -1.30 -42.97 31.39
N VAL A 11 0.00 -43.35 31.45
CA VAL A 11 1.11 -42.42 31.23
C VAL A 11 1.20 -41.98 29.74
N VAL A 12 0.96 -42.89 28.80
CA VAL A 12 0.96 -42.56 27.38
C VAL A 12 -0.21 -41.61 27.00
N VAL A 13 -1.39 -41.83 27.59
CA VAL A 13 -2.55 -40.95 27.40
C VAL A 13 -2.32 -39.56 28.05
N ALA A 14 -1.70 -39.52 29.23
CA ALA A 14 -1.36 -38.23 29.87
C ALA A 14 -0.31 -37.44 29.12
N VAL A 15 0.69 -38.09 28.52
CA VAL A 15 1.72 -37.41 27.71
C VAL A 15 1.17 -36.92 26.37
N THR A 16 0.24 -37.66 25.74
CA THR A 16 -0.39 -37.19 24.49
C THR A 16 -1.37 -36.06 24.71
N VAL A 17 -2.06 -35.96 25.84
CA VAL A 17 -2.94 -34.83 26.17
C VAL A 17 -2.16 -33.55 26.50
N LEU A 18 -0.95 -33.64 27.04
CA LEU A 18 -0.08 -32.49 27.35
C LEU A 18 0.55 -31.88 26.09
N PHE A 19 0.65 -32.57 24.96
CA PHE A 19 1.25 -32.05 23.72
C PHE A 19 0.26 -31.32 22.83
N VAL A 20 -1.04 -31.43 23.07
CA VAL A 20 -2.09 -30.75 22.25
C VAL A 20 -2.48 -29.38 22.82
N ALA A 21 -2.13 -29.07 24.08
CA ALA A 21 -2.54 -27.82 24.75
C ALA A 21 -1.57 -26.63 24.59
N SER A 22 -0.44 -26.79 23.90
CA SER A 22 0.59 -25.75 23.87
C SER A 22 0.74 -24.99 22.53
N VAL A 23 -0.09 -25.30 21.53
CA VAL A 23 0.00 -24.65 20.21
C VAL A 23 -0.95 -23.46 20.01
N PRO A 24 -2.13 -23.32 20.66
CA PRO A 24 -3.02 -22.20 20.36
C PRO A 24 -2.62 -20.86 20.99
N LEU A 25 -1.86 -20.86 22.09
CA LEU A 25 -1.57 -19.60 22.81
C LEU A 25 -0.60 -18.68 22.05
N ARG A 26 0.41 -19.23 21.41
CA ARG A 26 1.39 -18.43 20.62
C ARG A 26 0.82 -17.93 19.28
N ALA A 27 -0.06 -18.71 18.67
CA ALA A 27 -0.74 -18.30 17.44
C ALA A 27 -1.68 -17.11 17.73
N SER A 28 -2.43 -17.14 18.83
CA SER A 28 -3.32 -16.06 19.25
C SER A 28 -2.56 -14.75 19.50
N GLU A 29 -1.43 -14.79 20.22
CA GLU A 29 -0.62 -13.60 20.49
C GLU A 29 0.00 -13.00 19.23
N THR A 30 0.39 -13.83 18.27
CA THR A 30 0.89 -13.35 16.97
C THR A 30 -0.22 -12.74 16.15
N ASP A 31 -1.40 -13.34 16.12
CA ASP A 31 -2.57 -12.86 15.41
C ASP A 31 -3.06 -11.52 15.98
N GLU A 32 -3.12 -11.38 17.30
CA GLU A 32 -3.46 -10.10 17.96
C GLU A 32 -2.46 -8.99 17.62
N ARG A 33 -1.16 -9.32 17.54
CA ARG A 33 -0.13 -8.35 17.11
C ARG A 33 -0.28 -7.93 15.66
N ILE A 34 -0.63 -8.85 14.77
CA ILE A 34 -0.91 -8.54 13.36
C ILE A 34 -2.09 -7.58 13.26
N GLU A 35 -3.20 -7.87 13.94
CA GLU A 35 -4.39 -7.02 13.95
C GLU A 35 -4.09 -5.62 14.50
N ALA A 36 -3.37 -5.55 15.64
CA ALA A 36 -2.94 -4.30 16.24
C ALA A 36 -2.00 -3.53 15.32
N SER A 37 -1.05 -4.20 14.67
CA SER A 37 -0.12 -3.57 13.72
C SER A 37 -0.84 -3.00 12.51
N PHE A 38 -1.82 -3.73 11.95
CA PHE A 38 -2.65 -3.20 10.87
C PHE A 38 -3.40 -1.96 11.31
N LYS A 39 -4.13 -2.04 12.43
CA LYS A 39 -4.93 -0.93 12.98
C LYS A 39 -4.09 0.31 13.27
N ASN A 40 -2.87 0.13 13.80
CA ASN A 40 -1.97 1.19 14.19
C ASN A 40 -1.04 1.66 13.06
N SER A 41 -1.07 1.00 11.89
CA SER A 41 -0.27 1.41 10.74
C SER A 41 -0.62 2.84 10.30
N TYR A 42 0.34 3.55 9.76
CA TYR A 42 0.12 4.88 9.20
C TYR A 42 -0.96 4.86 8.11
N VAL A 43 -0.92 3.83 7.24
CA VAL A 43 -1.93 3.64 6.19
C VAL A 43 -3.34 3.56 6.76
N SER A 44 -3.54 2.73 7.79
CA SER A 44 -4.88 2.56 8.38
C SER A 44 -5.37 3.85 9.03
N ARG A 45 -4.49 4.58 9.74
CA ARG A 45 -4.86 5.79 10.49
C ARG A 45 -5.02 7.04 9.62
N VAL A 46 -4.31 7.12 8.50
CA VAL A 46 -4.26 8.33 7.68
C VAL A 46 -5.04 8.17 6.38
N TYR A 47 -4.75 7.12 5.62
CA TYR A 47 -5.35 6.93 4.30
C TYR A 47 -6.71 6.22 4.35
N LEU A 48 -6.87 5.24 5.25
CA LEU A 48 -8.10 4.47 5.40
C LEU A 48 -8.98 4.94 6.57
N LYS A 49 -8.71 6.11 7.13
CA LYS A 49 -9.42 6.65 8.33
C LYS A 49 -10.93 6.77 8.14
N ASP A 50 -11.37 7.07 6.92
CA ASP A 50 -12.79 7.26 6.55
C ASP A 50 -13.41 5.98 5.93
N ASP A 51 -12.64 4.89 5.91
CA ASP A 51 -13.06 3.58 5.45
C ASP A 51 -13.39 2.66 6.63
N ALA A 52 -14.38 1.79 6.44
CA ALA A 52 -14.78 0.83 7.45
C ALA A 52 -14.03 -0.49 7.28
N VAL A 53 -12.69 -0.47 7.43
CA VAL A 53 -11.84 -1.66 7.27
C VAL A 53 -11.63 -2.36 8.61
N LYS A 54 -11.90 -3.67 8.63
CA LYS A 54 -11.60 -4.56 9.75
C LYS A 54 -10.64 -5.65 9.29
N ALA A 55 -9.57 -5.86 10.05
CA ALA A 55 -8.62 -6.95 9.87
C ALA A 55 -8.81 -7.96 11.01
N GLU A 56 -8.95 -9.22 10.66
CA GLU A 56 -8.97 -10.36 11.59
C GLU A 56 -7.88 -11.33 11.16
N SER A 57 -7.01 -11.73 12.10
CA SER A 57 -5.95 -12.69 11.85
C SER A 57 -6.23 -14.02 12.52
N LYS A 58 -5.91 -15.11 11.82
CA LYS A 58 -5.96 -16.45 12.37
C LYS A 58 -4.85 -17.31 11.77
N ASN A 59 -3.91 -17.74 12.62
CA ASN A 59 -2.73 -18.50 12.20
C ASN A 59 -1.92 -17.80 11.08
N GLY A 60 -1.76 -16.48 11.15
CA GLY A 60 -1.06 -15.68 10.14
C GLY A 60 -1.86 -15.44 8.85
N VAL A 61 -3.12 -15.88 8.78
CA VAL A 61 -4.03 -15.57 7.67
C VAL A 61 -4.89 -14.40 8.05
N VAL A 62 -4.68 -13.25 7.40
CA VAL A 62 -5.45 -12.02 7.64
C VAL A 62 -6.66 -12.00 6.72
N THR A 63 -7.85 -11.83 7.29
CA THR A 63 -9.07 -11.58 6.54
C THR A 63 -9.46 -10.10 6.68
N LEU A 64 -9.47 -9.39 5.57
CA LEU A 64 -9.94 -8.00 5.51
C LEU A 64 -11.41 -7.98 5.12
N THR A 65 -12.22 -7.29 5.93
CA THR A 65 -13.66 -7.10 5.70
C THR A 65 -14.04 -5.64 5.84
N GLY A 66 -15.17 -5.27 5.24
CA GLY A 66 -15.71 -3.92 5.36
C GLY A 66 -15.88 -3.21 4.02
N THR A 67 -15.96 -1.88 4.09
CA THR A 67 -16.21 -1.04 2.90
C THR A 67 -15.13 0.01 2.79
N VAL A 68 -14.58 0.15 1.60
CA VAL A 68 -13.54 1.13 1.23
C VAL A 68 -14.07 2.09 0.17
N ALA A 69 -13.41 3.24 0.03
CA ALA A 69 -13.83 4.26 -0.93
C ALA A 69 -13.80 3.74 -2.37
N ASP A 70 -12.73 3.07 -2.75
CA ASP A 70 -12.47 2.61 -4.13
C ASP A 70 -11.47 1.42 -4.14
N GLU A 71 -11.16 0.92 -5.34
CA GLU A 71 -10.21 -0.19 -5.55
C GLU A 71 -8.77 0.16 -5.09
N SER A 72 -8.41 1.44 -5.11
CA SER A 72 -7.09 1.87 -4.67
C SER A 72 -6.93 1.76 -3.16
N HIS A 73 -7.95 2.16 -2.39
CA HIS A 73 -8.01 1.96 -0.95
C HIS A 73 -8.03 0.46 -0.58
N LYS A 74 -8.74 -0.34 -1.38
CA LYS A 74 -8.76 -1.79 -1.23
C LYS A 74 -7.38 -2.40 -1.43
N ALA A 75 -6.71 -2.04 -2.53
CA ALA A 75 -5.34 -2.50 -2.82
C ALA A 75 -4.37 -2.08 -1.71
N LEU A 76 -4.46 -0.84 -1.23
CA LEU A 76 -3.62 -0.33 -0.15
C LEU A 76 -3.83 -1.10 1.16
N ALA A 77 -5.07 -1.39 1.53
CA ALA A 77 -5.38 -2.20 2.71
C ALA A 77 -4.77 -3.60 2.61
N VAL A 78 -4.94 -4.27 1.46
CA VAL A 78 -4.43 -5.61 1.19
C VAL A 78 -2.89 -5.63 1.24
N GLU A 79 -2.22 -4.69 0.57
CA GLU A 79 -0.75 -4.61 0.55
C GLU A 79 -0.18 -4.26 1.92
N THR A 80 -0.87 -3.40 2.69
CA THR A 80 -0.47 -3.11 4.07
C THR A 80 -0.53 -4.37 4.92
N ALA A 81 -1.65 -5.10 4.89
CA ALA A 81 -1.79 -6.35 5.62
C ALA A 81 -0.74 -7.39 5.20
N ALA A 82 -0.52 -7.55 3.89
CA ALA A 82 0.46 -8.50 3.35
C ALA A 82 1.92 -8.16 3.70
N SER A 83 2.21 -6.90 4.00
CA SER A 83 3.56 -6.42 4.36
C SER A 83 3.85 -6.54 5.86
N LEU A 84 2.86 -6.89 6.69
CA LEU A 84 3.07 -7.03 8.15
C LEU A 84 3.86 -8.29 8.49
N PRO A 85 4.76 -8.21 9.49
CA PRO A 85 5.49 -9.37 9.98
C PRO A 85 4.56 -10.45 10.53
N GLY A 86 4.78 -11.70 10.11
CA GLY A 86 3.98 -12.85 10.55
C GLY A 86 2.75 -13.15 9.69
N VAL A 87 2.43 -12.31 8.72
CA VAL A 87 1.34 -12.58 7.77
C VAL A 87 1.81 -13.55 6.69
N ALA A 88 1.12 -14.70 6.62
CA ALA A 88 1.36 -15.73 5.60
C ALA A 88 0.45 -15.55 4.36
N ARG A 89 -0.77 -15.03 4.58
CA ARG A 89 -1.75 -14.82 3.51
C ARG A 89 -2.76 -13.76 3.90
N VAL A 90 -3.28 -13.04 2.89
CA VAL A 90 -4.41 -12.11 3.05
C VAL A 90 -5.60 -12.61 2.25
N HIS A 91 -6.75 -12.69 2.91
CA HIS A 91 -8.05 -12.93 2.29
C HIS A 91 -8.78 -11.59 2.17
N ASP A 92 -8.87 -11.07 0.97
CA ASP A 92 -9.61 -9.86 0.68
C ASP A 92 -11.11 -10.15 0.54
N ARG A 93 -11.91 -9.56 1.44
CA ARG A 93 -13.37 -9.53 1.42
C ARG A 93 -13.91 -8.10 1.50
N LEU A 94 -13.06 -7.12 1.17
CA LEU A 94 -13.48 -5.72 1.12
C LEU A 94 -14.42 -5.48 -0.05
N LYS A 95 -15.38 -4.59 0.16
CA LYS A 95 -16.29 -4.09 -0.88
C LYS A 95 -15.98 -2.61 -1.12
N THR A 96 -16.00 -2.18 -2.37
CA THR A 96 -15.92 -0.76 -2.67
C THR A 96 -17.27 -0.08 -2.58
N LYS A 97 -17.31 1.21 -2.24
CA LYS A 97 -18.56 2.01 -2.26
C LYS A 97 -19.15 2.09 -3.67
N ALA A 98 -18.34 1.82 -4.67
CA ALA A 98 -18.69 1.92 -6.09
C ALA A 98 -18.65 0.56 -6.82
N GLU A 99 -19.07 -0.53 -6.20
CA GLU A 99 -19.18 -1.86 -6.85
C GLU A 99 -20.01 -1.84 -8.18
N ALA A 100 -20.76 -0.75 -8.41
CA ALA A 100 -21.54 -0.54 -9.63
C ALA A 100 -20.85 0.35 -10.68
N ALA A 101 -19.71 0.99 -10.37
CA ALA A 101 -19.00 1.79 -11.35
C ALA A 101 -18.14 0.87 -12.22
N ALA A 102 -18.50 0.74 -13.51
CA ALA A 102 -17.74 -0.01 -14.49
C ALA A 102 -16.24 0.35 -14.40
N LYS A 103 -15.36 -0.66 -14.41
CA LYS A 103 -13.90 -0.46 -14.55
C LYS A 103 -13.67 0.55 -15.69
N ASN A 104 -12.90 1.62 -15.43
CA ASN A 104 -12.68 2.76 -16.32
C ASN A 104 -13.80 3.83 -16.35
N SER A 105 -14.72 3.84 -15.39
CA SER A 105 -15.59 5.01 -15.21
C SER A 105 -14.77 6.24 -14.78
N ASP A 106 -15.28 7.42 -15.09
CA ASP A 106 -14.61 8.68 -14.68
C ASP A 106 -14.43 8.78 -13.15
N ALA A 107 -15.41 8.30 -12.39
CA ALA A 107 -15.31 8.25 -10.93
C ALA A 107 -14.15 7.36 -10.45
N TRP A 108 -13.96 6.21 -11.10
CA TRP A 108 -12.87 5.29 -10.77
C TRP A 108 -11.49 5.86 -11.15
N ILE A 109 -11.40 6.51 -12.35
CA ILE A 109 -10.17 7.20 -12.78
C ILE A 109 -9.85 8.34 -11.82
N GLY A 110 -10.84 9.14 -11.41
CA GLY A 110 -10.67 10.23 -10.45
C GLY A 110 -10.18 9.75 -9.09
N GLY A 111 -10.71 8.63 -8.58
CA GLY A 111 -10.24 7.98 -7.36
C GLY A 111 -8.77 7.56 -7.46
N LYS A 112 -8.38 6.91 -8.56
CA LYS A 112 -6.98 6.52 -8.81
C LYS A 112 -6.03 7.71 -8.88
N VAL A 113 -6.43 8.79 -9.53
CA VAL A 113 -5.62 10.03 -9.62
C VAL A 113 -5.44 10.64 -8.22
N LYS A 114 -6.53 10.85 -7.45
CA LYS A 114 -6.44 11.37 -6.08
C LYS A 114 -5.52 10.50 -5.23
N PHE A 115 -5.69 9.19 -5.33
CA PHE A 115 -4.90 8.23 -4.59
C PHE A 115 -3.41 8.27 -4.98
N ALA A 116 -3.10 8.32 -6.29
CA ALA A 116 -1.71 8.46 -6.74
C ALA A 116 -1.05 9.72 -6.17
N LEU A 117 -1.76 10.86 -6.20
CA LEU A 117 -1.24 12.12 -5.68
C LEU A 117 -0.97 12.10 -4.17
N LEU A 118 -1.70 11.30 -3.38
CA LEU A 118 -1.52 11.22 -1.92
C LEU A 118 -0.14 10.71 -1.50
N PHE A 119 0.51 9.86 -2.30
CA PHE A 119 1.79 9.25 -1.93
C PHE A 119 3.00 10.11 -2.28
N HIS A 120 2.84 11.08 -3.17
CA HIS A 120 3.95 11.90 -3.63
C HIS A 120 4.17 13.11 -2.73
N ARG A 121 5.34 13.15 -2.08
CA ARG A 121 5.69 14.22 -1.13
C ARG A 121 5.79 15.62 -1.76
N ASN A 122 6.03 15.67 -3.08
CA ASN A 122 6.24 16.91 -3.81
C ASN A 122 4.96 17.47 -4.44
N VAL A 123 3.79 16.86 -4.19
CA VAL A 123 2.49 17.35 -4.58
C VAL A 123 1.58 17.50 -3.37
N ASN A 124 0.64 18.44 -3.42
CA ASN A 124 -0.30 18.66 -2.33
C ASN A 124 -1.69 18.12 -2.69
N ALA A 125 -1.89 16.82 -2.45
CA ALA A 125 -3.16 16.17 -2.74
C ALA A 125 -4.35 16.79 -1.96
N GLY A 126 -4.10 17.30 -0.76
CA GLY A 126 -5.14 17.95 0.07
C GLY A 126 -5.64 19.28 -0.48
N LYS A 127 -4.81 19.98 -1.29
CA LYS A 127 -5.15 21.23 -1.97
C LYS A 127 -5.45 21.02 -3.48
N THR A 128 -5.59 19.76 -3.92
CA THR A 128 -5.83 19.42 -5.34
C THR A 128 -7.19 18.77 -5.49
N ASP A 129 -8.09 19.44 -6.18
CA ASP A 129 -9.36 18.87 -6.61
C ASP A 129 -9.18 18.18 -7.95
N VAL A 130 -9.76 17.00 -8.06
CA VAL A 130 -9.71 16.17 -9.28
C VAL A 130 -11.13 15.93 -9.77
N ASP A 131 -11.41 16.39 -10.97
CA ASP A 131 -12.63 16.09 -11.72
C ASP A 131 -12.28 15.33 -13.00
N VAL A 132 -13.11 14.36 -13.38
CA VAL A 132 -12.86 13.55 -14.58
C VAL A 132 -14.10 13.49 -15.43
N LYS A 133 -13.93 13.74 -16.73
CA LYS A 133 -15.00 13.64 -17.71
C LYS A 133 -14.50 12.97 -19.00
N VAL A 134 -15.06 11.81 -19.32
CA VAL A 134 -14.70 10.98 -20.50
C VAL A 134 -13.20 10.65 -20.53
N GLY A 135 -12.59 10.41 -19.34
CA GLY A 135 -11.16 10.13 -19.16
C GLY A 135 -10.25 11.36 -19.24
N VAL A 136 -10.80 12.56 -19.36
CA VAL A 136 -10.04 13.82 -19.26
C VAL A 136 -10.08 14.28 -17.81
N VAL A 137 -8.91 14.34 -17.19
CA VAL A 137 -8.74 14.80 -15.80
C VAL A 137 -8.57 16.31 -15.77
N THR A 138 -9.36 16.99 -14.98
CA THR A 138 -9.20 18.41 -14.68
C THR A 138 -8.69 18.55 -13.24
N LEU A 139 -7.51 19.14 -13.07
CA LEU A 139 -6.91 19.44 -11.78
C LEU A 139 -7.17 20.88 -11.42
N LYS A 140 -7.72 21.15 -10.24
CA LYS A 140 -7.98 22.48 -9.69
C LYS A 140 -7.37 22.62 -8.30
N GLY A 141 -7.27 23.85 -7.82
CA GLY A 141 -6.73 24.17 -6.51
C GLY A 141 -5.45 24.97 -6.57
N GLU A 142 -4.60 24.85 -5.56
CA GLU A 142 -3.40 25.67 -5.40
C GLU A 142 -2.14 24.84 -5.33
N ALA A 143 -1.16 25.19 -6.14
CA ALA A 143 0.20 24.68 -6.09
C ALA A 143 1.13 25.72 -5.47
N SER A 144 2.07 25.30 -4.64
CA SER A 144 3.06 26.18 -4.00
C SER A 144 4.13 26.71 -4.99
N SER A 145 4.27 26.06 -6.15
CA SER A 145 5.23 26.44 -7.20
C SER A 145 4.79 25.89 -8.56
N GLN A 146 5.38 26.44 -9.62
CA GLN A 146 5.19 25.91 -10.99
C GLN A 146 5.66 24.46 -11.08
N ALA A 147 6.79 24.12 -10.43
CA ALA A 147 7.30 22.75 -10.40
C ALA A 147 6.30 21.76 -9.77
N GLN A 148 5.64 22.14 -8.67
CA GLN A 148 4.61 21.32 -8.05
C GLN A 148 3.41 21.14 -8.98
N LYS A 149 2.95 22.22 -9.64
CA LYS A 149 1.86 22.17 -10.63
C LYS A 149 2.19 21.21 -11.77
N ASP A 150 3.40 21.27 -12.30
CA ASP A 150 3.85 20.41 -13.41
C ASP A 150 3.95 18.94 -12.96
N LEU A 151 4.53 18.66 -11.77
CA LEU A 151 4.59 17.32 -11.20
C LEU A 151 3.20 16.72 -10.97
N THR A 152 2.26 17.52 -10.47
CA THR A 152 0.86 17.07 -10.29
C THR A 152 0.25 16.66 -11.63
N THR A 153 0.55 17.39 -12.71
CA THR A 153 0.11 17.03 -14.06
C THR A 153 0.71 15.69 -14.51
N GLU A 154 2.02 15.50 -14.34
CA GLU A 154 2.71 14.28 -14.77
C GLU A 154 2.19 13.04 -14.02
N TYR A 155 2.07 13.13 -12.70
CA TYR A 155 1.52 12.01 -11.89
C TYR A 155 0.07 11.70 -12.27
N ALA A 156 -0.77 12.70 -12.51
CA ALA A 156 -2.14 12.46 -12.96
C ALA A 156 -2.19 11.83 -14.36
N ARG A 157 -1.31 12.26 -15.27
CA ARG A 157 -1.26 11.76 -16.67
C ARG A 157 -0.84 10.29 -16.72
N ASP A 158 0.00 9.85 -15.80
CA ASP A 158 0.53 8.49 -15.81
C ASP A 158 -0.41 7.45 -15.19
N VAL A 159 -1.53 7.87 -14.62
CA VAL A 159 -2.56 6.96 -14.09
C VAL A 159 -3.28 6.25 -15.23
N ASP A 160 -3.42 4.93 -15.09
CA ASP A 160 -4.12 4.11 -16.08
C ASP A 160 -5.61 4.51 -16.23
N GLY A 161 -6.04 4.69 -17.47
CA GLY A 161 -7.37 5.19 -17.85
C GLY A 161 -7.41 6.69 -18.14
N VAL A 162 -6.43 7.47 -17.75
CA VAL A 162 -6.34 8.90 -18.08
C VAL A 162 -5.96 9.08 -19.56
N LYS A 163 -6.79 9.79 -20.29
CA LYS A 163 -6.57 10.13 -21.71
C LYS A 163 -5.85 11.46 -21.86
N ASN A 164 -6.20 12.44 -21.04
CA ASN A 164 -5.59 13.77 -21.04
C ASN A 164 -5.74 14.42 -19.66
N VAL A 165 -4.86 15.39 -19.37
CA VAL A 165 -4.90 16.19 -18.13
C VAL A 165 -4.98 17.67 -18.49
N ARG A 166 -5.97 18.35 -17.95
CA ARG A 166 -6.12 19.81 -17.97
C ARG A 166 -5.78 20.32 -16.56
N ASN A 167 -4.66 21.01 -16.42
CA ASN A 167 -4.25 21.56 -15.15
C ASN A 167 -4.64 23.04 -15.02
N GLU A 168 -5.71 23.28 -14.30
CA GLU A 168 -6.27 24.63 -14.00
C GLU A 168 -5.83 25.11 -12.60
N MET A 169 -4.86 24.46 -11.95
CA MET A 169 -4.35 24.89 -10.65
C MET A 169 -3.73 26.28 -10.76
N THR A 170 -3.92 27.08 -9.72
CA THR A 170 -3.22 28.36 -9.55
C THR A 170 -1.90 28.11 -8.83
N VAL A 171 -0.90 28.94 -9.14
CA VAL A 171 0.38 28.93 -8.40
C VAL A 171 0.35 30.05 -7.38
N ALA A 172 0.60 29.73 -6.12
CA ALA A 172 0.69 30.73 -5.04
C ALA A 172 1.77 31.76 -5.38
N GLY A 173 1.44 33.05 -5.27
CA GLY A 173 2.33 34.13 -5.65
C GLY A 173 3.52 34.37 -4.71
N THR A 174 3.62 33.63 -3.62
CA THR A 174 4.76 33.63 -2.69
C THR A 174 5.15 32.17 -2.45
N PRO A 175 6.45 31.82 -2.50
CA PRO A 175 6.85 30.48 -2.11
C PRO A 175 6.61 30.36 -0.61
N GLU A 176 5.42 29.85 -0.26
CA GLU A 176 5.18 29.36 1.08
C GLU A 176 6.22 28.26 1.28
N LYS A 177 7.17 28.52 2.18
CA LYS A 177 8.14 27.52 2.58
C LYS A 177 7.32 26.33 3.02
N ALA A 178 7.32 25.29 2.19
CA ALA A 178 6.55 24.10 2.47
C ALA A 178 6.86 23.70 3.92
N GLU A 179 5.91 23.95 4.82
CA GLU A 179 6.01 23.43 6.17
C GLU A 179 6.06 21.91 5.95
N ARG A 180 7.27 21.37 6.13
CA ARG A 180 7.41 19.92 6.18
C ARG A 180 6.53 19.50 7.32
N PRO A 181 5.47 18.70 7.07
CA PRO A 181 4.69 18.16 8.16
C PRO A 181 5.70 17.51 9.09
N VAL A 182 5.60 17.82 10.38
CA VAL A 182 6.40 17.20 11.45
C VAL A 182 6.42 15.71 11.12
N SER A 183 7.60 15.15 10.87
CA SER A 183 7.74 13.83 10.27
C SER A 183 7.16 12.79 11.25
N GLU A 184 5.89 12.50 11.11
CA GLU A 184 5.30 11.33 11.74
C GLU A 184 6.05 10.12 11.18
N LYS A 185 6.67 9.33 12.06
CA LYS A 185 7.41 8.15 11.64
C LYS A 185 6.43 7.18 10.98
N ILE A 186 6.59 7.00 9.68
CA ILE A 186 5.80 6.03 8.91
C ILE A 186 6.44 4.66 9.11
N ASP A 187 5.64 3.67 9.47
CA ASP A 187 6.11 2.29 9.64
C ASP A 187 6.49 1.63 8.29
N ASP A 188 7.43 0.71 8.33
CA ASP A 188 7.97 0.07 7.12
C ASP A 188 6.92 -0.69 6.30
N ALA A 189 5.91 -1.28 6.94
CA ALA A 189 4.83 -1.96 6.24
C ALA A 189 3.98 -0.96 5.43
N SER A 190 3.70 0.22 6.00
CA SER A 190 3.01 1.31 5.31
C SER A 190 3.84 1.89 4.17
N VAL A 191 5.15 2.08 4.37
CA VAL A 191 6.06 2.52 3.29
C VAL A 191 6.08 1.48 2.16
N ALA A 192 6.26 0.20 2.48
CA ALA A 192 6.25 -0.87 1.48
C ALA A 192 4.93 -0.94 0.70
N ALA A 193 3.78 -0.80 1.39
CA ALA A 193 2.47 -0.80 0.75
C ALA A 193 2.28 0.40 -0.18
N GLN A 194 2.67 1.60 0.25
CA GLN A 194 2.60 2.81 -0.56
C GLN A 194 3.47 2.68 -1.83
N VAL A 195 4.72 2.19 -1.69
CA VAL A 195 5.62 1.96 -2.82
C VAL A 195 5.03 0.96 -3.82
N LYS A 196 4.55 -0.20 -3.36
CA LYS A 196 3.92 -1.20 -4.25
C LYS A 196 2.71 -0.62 -4.96
N THR A 197 1.88 0.15 -4.25
CA THR A 197 0.69 0.76 -4.83
C THR A 197 1.05 1.86 -5.83
N ALA A 198 2.02 2.73 -5.52
CA ALA A 198 2.53 3.74 -6.45
C ALA A 198 3.02 3.09 -7.75
N LEU A 199 3.84 2.03 -7.64
CA LEU A 199 4.32 1.28 -8.81
C LEU A 199 3.19 0.59 -9.59
N SER A 200 2.11 0.15 -8.93
CA SER A 200 0.99 -0.53 -9.60
C SER A 200 0.06 0.44 -10.34
N THR A 201 -0.06 1.67 -9.87
CA THR A 201 -0.88 2.70 -10.51
C THR A 201 -0.19 3.36 -11.69
N HIS A 202 1.14 3.26 -11.75
CA HIS A 202 1.95 3.89 -12.80
C HIS A 202 2.00 3.00 -14.06
N ARG A 203 1.50 3.52 -15.21
CA ARG A 203 1.43 2.74 -16.47
C ARG A 203 2.80 2.31 -17.02
N SER A 204 3.84 3.08 -16.71
CA SER A 204 5.19 2.90 -17.25
C SER A 204 6.06 1.96 -16.42
N THR A 205 5.54 1.40 -15.33
CA THR A 205 6.25 0.48 -14.46
C THR A 205 5.66 -0.93 -14.49
N SER A 206 6.51 -1.95 -14.33
CA SER A 206 6.11 -3.35 -14.26
C SER A 206 6.03 -3.81 -12.80
N SER A 207 5.02 -3.31 -12.07
CA SER A 207 4.85 -3.60 -10.63
C SER A 207 4.80 -5.09 -10.29
N MET A 208 4.22 -5.92 -11.18
CA MET A 208 4.10 -7.38 -10.97
C MET A 208 5.43 -8.11 -10.89
N HIS A 209 6.54 -7.49 -11.32
CA HIS A 209 7.87 -8.08 -11.31
C HIS A 209 8.83 -7.37 -10.34
N THR A 210 8.30 -6.47 -9.49
CA THR A 210 9.09 -5.70 -8.55
C THR A 210 8.80 -6.15 -7.13
N LYS A 211 9.80 -6.76 -6.47
CA LYS A 211 9.78 -7.06 -5.05
C LYS A 211 10.25 -5.85 -4.28
N VAL A 212 9.50 -5.45 -3.28
CA VAL A 212 9.76 -4.28 -2.41
C VAL A 212 10.00 -4.78 -1.00
N GLU A 213 11.13 -4.43 -0.42
CA GLU A 213 11.48 -4.65 0.99
C GLU A 213 11.84 -3.32 1.62
N THR A 214 11.32 -3.03 2.80
CA THR A 214 11.57 -1.76 3.51
C THR A 214 12.11 -2.05 4.90
N ARG A 215 13.12 -1.28 5.31
CA ARG A 215 13.69 -1.29 6.65
C ARG A 215 14.09 0.12 7.07
N ASP A 216 13.52 0.63 8.15
CA ASP A 216 13.74 2.00 8.66
C ASP A 216 13.57 3.08 7.58
N GLY A 217 12.60 2.88 6.67
CA GLY A 217 12.30 3.74 5.54
C GLY A 217 13.25 3.56 4.33
N GLU A 218 14.32 2.77 4.43
CA GLU A 218 15.16 2.41 3.29
C GLU A 218 14.50 1.31 2.47
N VAL A 219 14.26 1.55 1.18
CA VAL A 219 13.55 0.65 0.28
C VAL A 219 14.53 -0.08 -0.63
N THR A 220 14.52 -1.41 -0.58
CA THR A 220 15.24 -2.27 -1.52
C THR A 220 14.27 -2.79 -2.59
N LEU A 221 14.61 -2.53 -3.86
CA LEU A 221 13.85 -2.96 -5.03
C LEU A 221 14.57 -4.09 -5.75
N ARG A 222 13.88 -5.23 -5.96
CA ARG A 222 14.40 -6.36 -6.73
C ARG A 222 13.42 -6.76 -7.81
N GLY A 223 13.92 -7.32 -8.89
CA GLY A 223 13.10 -7.79 -10.01
C GLY A 223 13.73 -7.49 -11.34
N VAL A 224 12.90 -7.43 -12.39
CA VAL A 224 13.36 -7.26 -13.77
C VAL A 224 12.66 -6.06 -14.40
N ALA A 225 13.43 -5.03 -14.75
CA ALA A 225 12.99 -3.92 -15.56
C ALA A 225 13.10 -4.24 -17.06
N LYS A 226 12.19 -3.73 -17.88
CA LYS A 226 12.22 -3.91 -19.34
C LYS A 226 13.46 -3.28 -19.99
N ASN A 227 13.88 -2.14 -19.44
CA ASN A 227 15.03 -1.36 -19.91
C ASN A 227 15.60 -0.48 -18.79
N ALA A 228 16.72 0.18 -19.05
CA ALA A 228 17.38 1.07 -18.07
C ALA A 228 16.50 2.29 -17.70
N ALA A 229 15.70 2.79 -18.64
CA ALA A 229 14.79 3.92 -18.37
C ALA A 229 13.71 3.54 -17.36
N GLU A 230 13.09 2.36 -17.48
CA GLU A 230 12.14 1.85 -16.49
C GLU A 230 12.81 1.69 -15.11
N LYS A 231 14.02 1.10 -15.06
CA LYS A 231 14.77 0.95 -13.82
C LYS A 231 15.01 2.32 -13.13
N SER A 232 15.42 3.32 -13.90
CA SER A 232 15.63 4.68 -13.40
C SER A 232 14.34 5.35 -12.96
N LEU A 233 13.25 5.19 -13.72
CA LEU A 233 11.93 5.72 -13.38
C LEU A 233 11.42 5.14 -12.08
N VAL A 234 11.50 3.82 -11.91
CA VAL A 234 11.10 3.14 -10.67
C VAL A 234 11.85 3.70 -9.46
N THR A 235 13.18 3.94 -9.58
CA THR A 235 13.95 4.57 -8.50
C THR A 235 13.37 5.92 -8.11
N LYS A 236 13.18 6.82 -9.09
CA LYS A 236 12.70 8.18 -8.84
C LYS A 236 11.29 8.21 -8.25
N LEU A 237 10.39 7.35 -8.74
CA LEU A 237 9.04 7.23 -8.19
C LEU A 237 9.05 6.80 -6.74
N VAL A 238 9.91 5.85 -6.39
CA VAL A 238 10.02 5.34 -5.03
C VAL A 238 10.68 6.36 -4.10
N GLU A 239 11.68 7.09 -4.56
CA GLU A 239 12.31 8.19 -3.80
C GLU A 239 11.31 9.29 -3.42
N ASP A 240 10.24 9.48 -4.21
CA ASP A 240 9.21 10.49 -3.97
C ASP A 240 8.06 10.01 -3.08
N VAL A 241 8.04 8.75 -2.65
CA VAL A 241 7.00 8.23 -1.75
C VAL A 241 7.23 8.70 -0.31
N HIS A 242 6.16 9.06 0.39
CA HIS A 242 6.21 9.45 1.79
C HIS A 242 6.80 8.36 2.69
N GLY A 243 7.75 8.73 3.54
CA GLY A 243 8.42 7.83 4.48
C GLY A 243 9.64 7.12 3.91
N VAL A 244 9.90 7.21 2.60
CA VAL A 244 11.13 6.69 2.00
C VAL A 244 12.30 7.60 2.36
N THR A 245 13.33 7.02 3.00
CA THR A 245 14.57 7.70 3.39
C THR A 245 15.69 7.45 2.40
N GLY A 246 15.66 6.31 1.70
CA GLY A 246 16.62 5.94 0.67
C GLY A 246 16.11 4.80 -0.19
N VAL A 247 16.67 4.65 -1.40
CA VAL A 247 16.30 3.58 -2.35
C VAL A 247 17.53 2.83 -2.83
N LYS A 248 17.54 1.53 -2.60
CA LYS A 248 18.52 0.60 -3.16
C LYS A 248 17.88 -0.20 -4.30
N ASN A 249 18.17 0.19 -5.55
CA ASN A 249 17.59 -0.49 -6.71
C ASN A 249 18.50 -1.60 -7.24
N GLU A 250 18.21 -2.83 -6.83
CA GLU A 250 18.88 -4.08 -7.26
C GLU A 250 18.17 -4.76 -8.45
N MET A 251 17.26 -4.06 -9.13
CA MET A 251 16.60 -4.62 -10.32
C MET A 251 17.60 -4.90 -11.44
N THR A 252 17.42 -6.01 -12.12
CA THR A 252 18.13 -6.34 -13.37
C THR A 252 17.38 -5.79 -14.57
N VAL A 253 18.11 -5.46 -15.64
CA VAL A 253 17.50 -5.03 -16.91
C VAL A 253 17.47 -6.22 -17.87
N LYS A 254 16.33 -6.42 -18.55
CA LYS A 254 16.24 -7.46 -19.60
C LYS A 254 17.30 -7.20 -20.66
N PRO A 255 18.06 -8.24 -21.09
CA PRO A 255 18.96 -8.10 -22.23
C PRO A 255 18.14 -7.71 -23.48
N THR A 256 18.58 -6.66 -24.16
CA THR A 256 18.08 -6.34 -25.50
C THR A 256 18.49 -7.46 -26.45
N LYS A 257 17.51 -8.15 -27.04
CA LYS A 257 17.79 -9.09 -28.15
C LYS A 257 18.10 -8.31 -29.40
#